data_16118520293f3fc17a46704eb4dcb9b6
#
_entry.id   16118520293f3fc17a46704eb4dcb9b6
#
_cell.length_a   1.000
_cell.length_b   1.000
_cell.length_c   1.000
_cell.angle_alpha   90.00
_cell.angle_beta   90.00
_cell.angle_gamma   90.00
#
_symmetry.space_group_name_H-M   'P 1'
#
loop_
_entity.id
_entity.type
_entity.pdbx_description
1 polymer ?
#
loop_
_entity_poly.entity_id
_entity_poly.type
_entity_poly.pdbx_seq_one_letter_code
_entity_poly.pdbx_strand_id
1 'polypeptide(L)'
;MHHAYVERVVDLLDPAGNVLLNMSVEEATARVESGDPARIREIDGQFALWAKRGNLVRMARSIGRPMRYFLAKRAEGPCLIISERIDEIAAWLRAEGYGDQFHPSYTRMVPAHHLTEIALLGCPDPSPTLTRFFAPQRNRLSTNLDEIGATYIGTLATECNKWLTQIDRSDCREPIGVLFSGGIDSGALFLVLHHLLLRRGKSPARLKAFTLNVVADTSSVRNGQVRSDARRVGHDVAQAARFLGELDLGLFLEVIDVPGTELNVAETIRVIEDYKPLDVQSATMALALCRGIRQRYPDWKYLTDGDGGDENLKDYPIEDNPELTIRSVLNNSLLYQEGWGVAAIKHSLTYSGGQSRGHIRTAAPARACGFAGFSPYALPNVIEAAEGIPFIELTDWDHSRLYALKGEIVRRGVEAVTGLTMPIFEKRRFQRGVVDASHFERLFAHSEADYRRMLTAAFATT
;
A
#
# COMPACT_ATOMS: atom_id res chain seq x y z
N MET A 1 -5.64 9.66 46.92
CA MET A 1 -5.71 8.63 45.86
C MET A 1 -4.59 8.90 44.90
N HIS A 2 -3.59 8.02 44.83
CA HIS A 2 -2.57 8.12 43.80
C HIS A 2 -3.24 7.73 42.46
N HIS A 3 -3.29 8.66 41.52
CA HIS A 3 -3.70 8.34 40.16
C HIS A 3 -2.60 7.45 39.57
N ALA A 4 -2.96 6.23 39.15
CA ALA A 4 -2.07 5.39 38.41
C ALA A 4 -1.87 6.01 37.01
N TYR A 5 -0.63 6.36 36.70
CA TYR A 5 -0.27 6.87 35.38
C TYR A 5 0.06 5.69 34.47
N VAL A 6 -0.12 5.86 33.14
CA VAL A 6 0.48 4.94 32.20
C VAL A 6 1.98 5.16 32.24
N GLU A 7 2.66 4.28 32.93
CA GLU A 7 4.12 4.39 33.10
C GLU A 7 4.86 3.71 31.94
N ARG A 8 4.22 2.75 31.30
CA ARG A 8 4.87 1.89 30.29
C ARG A 8 4.26 2.09 28.91
N VAL A 9 5.13 2.38 27.95
CA VAL A 9 4.85 2.24 26.50
C VAL A 9 5.64 1.03 26.01
N VAL A 10 4.96 0.11 25.35
CA VAL A 10 5.56 -1.05 24.70
C VAL A 10 5.61 -0.77 23.21
N ASP A 11 6.81 -0.69 22.67
CA ASP A 11 7.06 -0.48 21.25
C ASP A 11 7.35 -1.81 20.57
N LEU A 12 6.46 -2.21 19.68
CA LEU A 12 6.61 -3.40 18.84
C LEU A 12 6.81 -3.01 17.36
N LEU A 13 7.02 -1.70 17.07
CA LEU A 13 7.31 -1.25 15.72
C LEU A 13 8.71 -1.70 15.30
N ASP A 14 8.82 -2.21 14.07
CA ASP A 14 10.14 -2.42 13.47
C ASP A 14 10.69 -1.09 12.91
N PRO A 15 11.76 -0.50 13.49
CA PRO A 15 12.34 0.74 12.98
C PRO A 15 12.80 0.64 11.53
N ALA A 16 13.23 -0.56 11.08
CA ALA A 16 13.69 -0.78 9.71
C ALA A 16 12.57 -0.68 8.67
N GLY A 17 11.31 -0.74 9.11
CA GLY A 17 10.15 -0.52 8.25
C GLY A 17 9.93 0.95 7.88
N ASN A 18 10.63 1.93 8.50
CA ASN A 18 10.56 3.33 8.08
C ASN A 18 11.41 3.56 6.82
N VAL A 19 10.82 4.15 5.80
CA VAL A 19 11.50 4.61 4.59
C VAL A 19 11.50 6.13 4.63
N LEU A 20 12.49 6.73 5.30
CA LEU A 20 12.64 8.19 5.42
C LEU A 20 13.56 8.70 4.32
N LEU A 21 13.11 9.65 3.52
CA LEU A 21 13.81 10.09 2.30
C LEU A 21 14.71 11.31 2.51
N ASN A 22 14.54 12.04 3.59
CA ASN A 22 15.22 13.33 3.79
C ASN A 22 15.91 13.52 5.14
N MET A 23 15.71 12.61 6.10
CA MET A 23 16.29 12.71 7.44
C MET A 23 16.49 11.35 8.09
N SER A 24 17.16 11.30 9.23
CA SER A 24 17.31 10.09 10.04
C SER A 24 16.05 9.78 10.85
N VAL A 25 15.96 8.57 11.41
CA VAL A 25 14.85 8.16 12.30
C VAL A 25 14.83 9.03 13.57
N GLU A 26 16.01 9.34 14.10
CA GLU A 26 16.15 10.16 15.31
C GLU A 26 15.66 11.60 15.08
N GLU A 27 16.03 12.20 13.94
CA GLU A 27 15.54 13.53 13.56
C GLU A 27 14.03 13.56 13.36
N ALA A 28 13.48 12.54 12.67
CA ALA A 28 12.05 12.41 12.45
C ALA A 28 11.29 12.20 13.78
N THR A 29 11.82 11.38 14.68
CA THR A 29 11.26 11.16 16.01
C THR A 29 11.25 12.46 16.84
N ALA A 30 12.33 13.26 16.79
CA ALA A 30 12.39 14.55 17.47
C ALA A 30 11.34 15.55 16.93
N ARG A 31 10.99 15.46 15.62
CA ARG A 31 9.89 16.26 15.05
C ARG A 31 8.53 15.82 15.60
N VAL A 32 8.30 14.52 15.75
CA VAL A 32 7.08 14.00 16.38
C VAL A 32 7.04 14.41 17.87
N GLU A 33 8.17 14.32 18.58
CA GLU A 33 8.28 14.74 19.98
C GLU A 33 7.95 16.23 20.17
N SER A 34 8.27 17.08 19.19
CA SER A 34 7.97 18.52 19.27
C SER A 34 6.46 18.81 19.40
N GLY A 35 5.61 17.95 18.81
CA GLY A 35 4.16 18.16 18.74
C GLY A 35 3.72 19.23 17.73
N ASP A 36 4.64 19.74 16.93
CA ASP A 36 4.36 20.75 15.91
C ASP A 36 4.00 20.12 14.56
N PRO A 37 2.73 20.25 14.10
CA PRO A 37 2.30 19.67 12.83
C PRO A 37 3.12 20.14 11.62
N ALA A 38 3.59 21.38 11.62
CA ALA A 38 4.39 21.92 10.51
C ALA A 38 5.74 21.22 10.42
N ARG A 39 6.38 20.97 11.55
CA ARG A 39 7.65 20.22 11.60
C ARG A 39 7.46 18.74 11.24
N ILE A 40 6.33 18.11 11.62
CA ILE A 40 6.03 16.72 11.26
C ILE A 40 5.77 16.62 9.75
N ARG A 41 5.12 17.63 9.14
CA ARG A 41 4.92 17.67 7.67
C ARG A 41 6.23 17.64 6.87
N GLU A 42 7.32 18.11 7.44
CA GLU A 42 8.63 18.09 6.79
C GLU A 42 9.25 16.68 6.70
N ILE A 43 8.70 15.69 7.42
CA ILE A 43 9.15 14.29 7.31
C ILE A 43 8.69 13.75 5.95
N ASP A 44 9.65 13.41 5.09
CA ASP A 44 9.39 12.85 3.77
C ASP A 44 9.65 11.35 3.78
N GLY A 45 8.64 10.58 3.32
CA GLY A 45 8.73 9.13 3.27
C GLY A 45 7.52 8.37 3.81
N GLN A 46 7.74 7.08 4.05
CA GLN A 46 6.77 6.16 4.67
C GLN A 46 7.23 5.87 6.09
N PHE A 47 6.48 6.34 7.08
CA PHE A 47 6.89 6.27 8.48
C PHE A 47 5.73 5.98 9.44
N ALA A 48 6.10 5.39 10.56
CA ALA A 48 5.31 5.23 11.77
C ALA A 48 6.23 5.49 12.95
N LEU A 49 6.02 6.61 13.65
CA LEU A 49 6.92 7.11 14.67
C LEU A 49 6.13 7.53 15.91
N TRP A 50 6.73 7.31 17.06
CA TRP A 50 6.18 7.78 18.31
C TRP A 50 7.28 8.36 19.22
N ALA A 51 6.87 9.23 20.12
CA ALA A 51 7.72 9.81 21.14
C ALA A 51 6.94 10.01 22.44
N LYS A 52 7.63 10.01 23.57
CA LYS A 52 7.05 10.25 24.90
C LYS A 52 7.74 11.44 25.55
N ARG A 53 6.96 12.41 26.02
CA ARG A 53 7.44 13.52 26.82
C ARG A 53 6.60 13.65 28.09
N GLY A 54 7.20 13.31 29.21
CA GLY A 54 6.46 13.21 30.48
C GLY A 54 5.37 12.13 30.41
N ASN A 55 4.13 12.50 30.66
CA ASN A 55 2.96 11.62 30.56
C ASN A 55 2.24 11.70 29.21
N LEU A 56 2.78 12.43 28.24
CA LEU A 56 2.19 12.59 26.92
C LEU A 56 2.91 11.70 25.92
N VAL A 57 2.18 10.81 25.25
CA VAL A 57 2.65 10.04 24.10
C VAL A 57 2.11 10.68 22.82
N ARG A 58 2.99 10.88 21.87
CA ARG A 58 2.75 11.41 20.54
C ARG A 58 3.03 10.35 19.50
N MET A 59 2.08 10.14 18.59
CA MET A 59 2.18 9.16 17.51
C MET A 59 1.85 9.84 16.20
N ALA A 60 2.65 9.60 15.16
CA ALA A 60 2.42 10.11 13.82
C ALA A 60 2.82 9.07 12.78
N ARG A 61 2.03 8.97 11.71
CA ARG A 61 2.33 8.09 10.57
C ARG A 61 1.92 8.70 9.24
N SER A 62 2.63 8.29 8.19
CA SER A 62 2.18 8.47 6.81
C SER A 62 1.19 7.37 6.43
N ILE A 63 0.47 7.55 5.30
CA ILE A 63 -0.51 6.56 4.84
C ILE A 63 0.12 5.24 4.42
N GLY A 64 1.37 5.27 3.93
CA GLY A 64 2.08 4.09 3.45
C GLY A 64 2.52 3.11 4.54
N ARG A 65 2.40 3.48 5.83
CA ARG A 65 2.79 2.62 6.94
C ARG A 65 1.74 2.61 8.04
N PRO A 66 1.23 1.43 8.47
CA PRO A 66 0.27 1.33 9.58
C PRO A 66 0.94 1.59 10.91
N MET A 67 0.14 2.06 11.88
CA MET A 67 0.48 2.13 13.30
C MET A 67 -0.79 1.94 14.09
N ARG A 68 -0.80 0.96 14.95
CA ARG A 68 -1.90 0.63 15.82
C ARG A 68 -1.50 0.80 17.26
N TYR A 69 -2.45 1.00 18.14
CA TYR A 69 -2.22 0.98 19.57
C TYR A 69 -3.35 0.26 20.31
N PHE A 70 -3.00 -0.24 21.48
CA PHE A 70 -3.91 -0.89 22.42
C PHE A 70 -3.60 -0.40 23.83
N LEU A 71 -4.62 -0.17 24.64
CA LEU A 71 -4.47 0.20 26.04
C LEU A 71 -4.83 -0.98 26.94
N ALA A 72 -3.83 -1.64 27.50
CA ALA A 72 -4.03 -2.73 28.47
C ALA A 72 -4.17 -2.17 29.88
N LYS A 73 -5.07 -2.77 30.69
CA LYS A 73 -5.28 -2.42 32.10
C LYS A 73 -4.47 -3.38 32.97
N ARG A 74 -3.50 -2.84 33.70
CA ARG A 74 -2.66 -3.59 34.63
C ARG A 74 -2.91 -3.13 36.08
N ALA A 75 -2.54 -3.95 37.05
CA ALA A 75 -2.66 -3.60 38.45
C ALA A 75 -1.82 -2.35 38.84
N GLU A 76 -0.63 -2.23 38.18
CA GLU A 76 0.28 -1.10 38.41
C GLU A 76 -0.09 0.15 37.58
N GLY A 77 -1.05 0.05 36.71
CA GLY A 77 -1.49 1.11 35.80
C GLY A 77 -1.60 0.65 34.38
N PRO A 78 -2.31 1.41 33.50
CA PRO A 78 -2.49 1.04 32.11
C PRO A 78 -1.15 1.08 31.35
N CYS A 79 -1.04 0.21 30.34
CA CYS A 79 0.11 0.09 29.45
C CYS A 79 -0.32 0.36 28.02
N LEU A 80 0.37 1.27 27.32
CA LEU A 80 0.13 1.54 25.91
C LEU A 80 1.05 0.63 25.06
N ILE A 81 0.45 -0.21 24.23
CA ILE A 81 1.16 -1.07 23.29
C ILE A 81 1.00 -0.46 21.91
N ILE A 82 2.12 -0.26 21.20
CA ILE A 82 2.17 0.28 19.84
C ILE A 82 2.75 -0.79 18.93
N SER A 83 2.07 -1.08 17.79
CA SER A 83 2.52 -2.04 16.79
C SER A 83 1.97 -1.67 15.40
N GLU A 84 2.54 -2.26 14.37
CA GLU A 84 1.96 -2.22 13.02
C GLU A 84 0.83 -3.24 12.88
N ARG A 85 0.84 -4.32 13.67
CA ARG A 85 -0.01 -5.49 13.51
C ARG A 85 -0.87 -5.77 14.74
N ILE A 86 -2.07 -6.28 14.47
CA ILE A 86 -3.01 -6.71 15.53
C ILE A 86 -2.51 -8.00 16.20
N ASP A 87 -1.98 -8.93 15.41
CA ASP A 87 -1.50 -10.22 15.92
C ASP A 87 -0.29 -10.07 16.87
N GLU A 88 0.60 -9.10 16.66
CA GLU A 88 1.70 -8.77 17.56
C GLU A 88 1.18 -8.25 18.90
N ILE A 89 0.17 -7.37 18.89
CA ILE A 89 -0.48 -6.89 20.12
C ILE A 89 -1.11 -8.06 20.87
N ALA A 90 -1.83 -8.94 20.15
CA ALA A 90 -2.43 -10.13 20.75
C ALA A 90 -1.41 -11.07 21.37
N ALA A 91 -0.31 -11.33 20.68
CA ALA A 91 0.77 -12.19 21.14
C ALA A 91 1.45 -11.61 22.40
N TRP A 92 1.73 -10.29 22.40
CA TRP A 92 2.31 -9.62 23.56
C TRP A 92 1.38 -9.69 24.77
N LEU A 93 0.09 -9.39 24.62
CA LEU A 93 -0.88 -9.44 25.73
C LEU A 93 -0.97 -10.82 26.35
N ARG A 94 -0.94 -11.90 25.54
CA ARG A 94 -0.94 -13.26 26.07
C ARG A 94 0.34 -13.61 26.82
N ALA A 95 1.49 -13.22 26.28
CA ALA A 95 2.78 -13.44 26.93
C ALA A 95 2.88 -12.76 28.30
N GLU A 96 2.23 -11.61 28.47
CA GLU A 96 2.17 -10.87 29.74
C GLU A 96 0.99 -11.31 30.65
N GLY A 97 0.17 -12.29 30.23
CA GLY A 97 -0.96 -12.78 31.02
C GLY A 97 -2.22 -11.92 30.95
N TYR A 98 -2.34 -11.07 29.94
CA TYR A 98 -3.50 -10.17 29.70
C TYR A 98 -4.29 -10.54 28.45
N GLY A 99 -4.18 -11.78 28.00
CA GLY A 99 -4.87 -12.26 26.79
C GLY A 99 -6.40 -12.16 26.85
N ASP A 100 -6.98 -12.20 28.03
CA ASP A 100 -8.41 -12.03 28.30
C ASP A 100 -8.93 -10.61 27.99
N GLN A 101 -8.05 -9.61 27.98
CA GLN A 101 -8.38 -8.23 27.62
C GLN A 101 -8.40 -8.00 26.10
N PHE A 102 -7.84 -8.92 25.34
CA PHE A 102 -7.70 -8.73 23.91
C PHE A 102 -9.01 -9.00 23.15
N HIS A 103 -9.37 -8.01 22.35
CA HIS A 103 -10.33 -8.21 21.26
C HIS A 103 -9.89 -7.32 20.09
N PRO A 104 -9.91 -7.80 18.82
CA PRO A 104 -9.45 -7.01 17.67
C PRO A 104 -10.10 -5.63 17.55
N SER A 105 -11.38 -5.50 17.95
CA SER A 105 -12.10 -4.21 17.92
C SER A 105 -11.61 -3.18 18.93
N TYR A 106 -10.80 -3.56 19.89
CA TYR A 106 -10.21 -2.62 20.87
C TYR A 106 -8.86 -2.08 20.40
N THR A 107 -8.28 -2.68 19.35
CA THR A 107 -7.13 -2.09 18.66
C THR A 107 -7.54 -0.86 17.89
N ARG A 108 -6.81 0.22 18.06
CA ARG A 108 -7.09 1.49 17.38
C ARG A 108 -5.98 1.81 16.40
N MET A 109 -6.34 2.24 15.19
CA MET A 109 -5.41 2.75 14.20
C MET A 109 -5.11 4.22 14.50
N VAL A 110 -3.84 4.60 14.53
CA VAL A 110 -3.42 6.00 14.45
C VAL A 110 -3.86 6.53 13.08
N PRO A 111 -4.66 7.60 13.00
CA PRO A 111 -5.08 8.13 11.71
C PRO A 111 -3.88 8.59 10.88
N ALA A 112 -3.89 8.27 9.57
CA ALA A 112 -2.85 8.74 8.67
C ALA A 112 -2.81 10.27 8.63
N HIS A 113 -1.61 10.81 8.53
CA HIS A 113 -1.39 12.26 8.40
C HIS A 113 -1.91 13.10 9.59
N HIS A 114 -2.09 12.46 10.74
CA HIS A 114 -2.44 13.14 11.99
C HIS A 114 -1.39 12.85 13.07
N LEU A 115 -1.08 13.88 13.83
CA LEU A 115 -0.46 13.72 15.12
C LEU A 115 -1.55 13.27 16.11
N THR A 116 -1.38 12.11 16.69
CA THR A 116 -2.24 11.56 17.74
C THR A 116 -1.53 11.74 19.08
N GLU A 117 -2.13 12.48 20.00
CA GLU A 117 -1.60 12.69 21.34
C GLU A 117 -2.47 12.00 22.37
N ILE A 118 -1.88 11.21 23.23
CA ILE A 118 -2.54 10.53 24.34
C ILE A 118 -1.88 10.93 25.65
N ALA A 119 -2.65 11.57 26.52
CA ALA A 119 -2.21 11.81 27.90
C ALA A 119 -2.36 10.52 28.70
N LEU A 120 -1.25 9.99 29.19
CA LEU A 120 -1.19 8.76 29.97
C LEU A 120 -1.60 9.04 31.44
N LEU A 121 -2.86 9.39 31.62
CA LEU A 121 -3.47 9.55 32.94
C LEU A 121 -4.33 8.33 33.20
N GLY A 122 -4.29 7.81 34.41
CA GLY A 122 -5.06 6.61 34.75
C GLY A 122 -6.56 6.72 34.41
N CYS A 123 -7.22 5.60 34.35
CA CYS A 123 -8.63 5.36 33.99
C CYS A 123 -9.59 6.54 34.23
N PRO A 124 -10.51 6.89 33.32
CA PRO A 124 -10.95 6.11 32.15
C PRO A 124 -10.03 6.27 30.94
N ASP A 125 -10.27 5.49 29.87
CA ASP A 125 -9.47 5.54 28.64
C ASP A 125 -9.31 6.99 28.17
N PRO A 126 -8.08 7.48 27.97
CA PRO A 126 -7.86 8.84 27.51
C PRO A 126 -8.41 8.99 26.08
N SER A 127 -9.13 10.08 25.85
CA SER A 127 -9.52 10.45 24.50
C SER A 127 -8.29 11.01 23.78
N PRO A 128 -7.91 10.46 22.62
CA PRO A 128 -6.81 11.01 21.85
C PRO A 128 -7.15 12.39 21.27
N THR A 129 -6.19 13.29 21.30
CA THR A 129 -6.26 14.54 20.52
C THR A 129 -5.65 14.27 19.14
N LEU A 130 -6.33 14.71 18.09
CA LEU A 130 -5.93 14.49 16.71
C LEU A 130 -5.67 15.84 16.03
N THR A 131 -4.46 16.06 15.56
CA THR A 131 -4.09 17.27 14.84
C THR A 131 -3.54 16.90 13.47
N ARG A 132 -4.17 17.34 12.39
CA ARG A 132 -3.74 17.04 11.03
C ARG A 132 -2.44 17.78 10.70
N PHE A 133 -1.43 17.07 10.21
CA PHE A 133 -0.17 17.65 9.75
C PHE A 133 -0.01 17.65 8.22
N PHE A 134 -0.87 16.98 7.49
CA PHE A 134 -0.86 16.99 6.03
C PHE A 134 -2.27 17.23 5.49
N ALA A 135 -2.43 18.34 4.77
CA ALA A 135 -3.64 18.74 4.06
C ALA A 135 -3.25 19.33 2.70
N PRO A 136 -3.33 18.54 1.61
CA PRO A 136 -2.90 18.99 0.29
C PRO A 136 -3.79 20.14 -0.23
N GLN A 137 -3.16 21.11 -0.88
CA GLN A 137 -3.89 22.19 -1.54
C GLN A 137 -4.50 21.68 -2.85
N ARG A 138 -5.82 21.76 -2.95
CA ARG A 138 -6.58 21.29 -4.12
C ARG A 138 -6.61 22.30 -5.25
N ASN A 139 -6.77 21.79 -6.49
CA ASN A 139 -7.05 22.58 -7.70
C ASN A 139 -6.07 23.76 -7.90
N ARG A 140 -4.79 23.57 -7.58
CA ARG A 140 -3.76 24.61 -7.70
C ARG A 140 -3.04 24.61 -9.05
N LEU A 141 -3.18 23.53 -9.83
CA LEU A 141 -2.59 23.42 -11.16
C LEU A 141 -3.54 24.03 -12.21
N SER A 142 -2.97 24.42 -13.34
CA SER A 142 -3.77 24.81 -14.52
C SER A 142 -4.50 23.60 -15.13
N THR A 143 -5.37 23.87 -16.12
CA THR A 143 -6.01 22.80 -16.89
C THR A 143 -5.15 22.25 -18.04
N ASN A 144 -3.91 22.69 -18.16
CA ASN A 144 -2.97 22.20 -19.16
C ASN A 144 -2.48 20.79 -18.80
N LEU A 145 -2.85 19.79 -19.59
CA LEU A 145 -2.52 18.38 -19.34
C LEU A 145 -1.01 18.09 -19.42
N ASP A 146 -0.25 18.83 -20.20
CA ASP A 146 1.20 18.66 -20.28
C ASP A 146 1.88 19.13 -19.00
N GLU A 147 1.45 20.28 -18.47
CA GLU A 147 1.91 20.79 -17.17
C GLU A 147 1.51 19.88 -16.01
N ILE A 148 0.27 19.41 -16.01
CA ILE A 148 -0.24 18.47 -15.00
C ILE A 148 0.57 17.18 -15.03
N GLY A 149 0.75 16.56 -16.22
CA GLY A 149 1.50 15.33 -16.39
C GLY A 149 2.95 15.49 -15.95
N ALA A 150 3.63 16.56 -16.42
CA ALA A 150 5.00 16.86 -16.05
C ALA A 150 5.16 17.07 -14.53
N THR A 151 4.21 17.76 -13.88
CA THR A 151 4.22 17.98 -12.43
C THR A 151 4.01 16.67 -11.66
N TYR A 152 3.01 15.89 -12.02
CA TYR A 152 2.65 14.66 -11.30
C TYR A 152 3.74 13.58 -11.42
N ILE A 153 4.15 13.24 -12.65
CA ILE A 153 5.18 12.23 -12.88
C ILE A 153 6.58 12.76 -12.53
N GLY A 154 6.83 14.06 -12.69
CA GLY A 154 8.06 14.69 -12.24
C GLY A 154 8.24 14.62 -10.72
N THR A 155 7.15 14.79 -9.95
CA THR A 155 7.15 14.59 -8.51
C THR A 155 7.41 13.11 -8.16
N LEU A 156 6.72 12.18 -8.83
CA LEU A 156 6.97 10.73 -8.67
C LEU A 156 8.44 10.40 -8.93
N ALA A 157 9.02 10.92 -10.00
CA ALA A 157 10.43 10.70 -10.35
C ALA A 157 11.36 11.27 -9.28
N THR A 158 11.03 12.43 -8.72
CA THR A 158 11.81 13.04 -7.63
C THR A 158 11.83 12.15 -6.40
N GLU A 159 10.69 11.63 -5.99
CA GLU A 159 10.58 10.74 -4.83
C GLU A 159 11.29 9.40 -5.07
N CYS A 160 11.12 8.80 -6.25
CA CYS A 160 11.86 7.61 -6.64
C CYS A 160 13.38 7.85 -6.64
N ASN A 161 13.84 9.02 -7.09
CA ASN A 161 15.26 9.36 -7.09
C ASN A 161 15.83 9.52 -5.66
N LYS A 162 15.09 10.08 -4.73
CA LYS A 162 15.47 10.13 -3.31
C LYS A 162 15.60 8.71 -2.74
N TRP A 163 14.64 7.83 -3.02
CA TRP A 163 14.69 6.44 -2.59
C TRP A 163 15.89 5.69 -3.18
N LEU A 164 16.15 5.81 -4.49
CA LEU A 164 17.32 5.25 -5.14
C LEU A 164 18.62 5.76 -4.49
N THR A 165 18.66 7.02 -4.07
CA THR A 165 19.82 7.58 -3.37
C THR A 165 20.06 6.91 -2.02
N GLN A 166 19.00 6.57 -1.30
CA GLN A 166 19.12 5.87 -0.02
C GLN A 166 19.64 4.43 -0.19
N ILE A 167 19.04 3.68 -1.10
CA ILE A 167 19.47 2.28 -1.31
C ILE A 167 20.87 2.18 -1.91
N ASP A 168 21.33 3.21 -2.60
CA ASP A 168 22.69 3.26 -3.16
C ASP A 168 23.77 3.70 -2.14
N ARG A 169 23.40 4.27 -0.99
CA ARG A 169 24.36 4.70 0.06
C ARG A 169 25.16 3.55 0.67
N SER A 170 24.62 2.36 0.66
CA SER A 170 25.26 1.15 1.17
C SER A 170 26.21 0.49 0.18
N ASP A 171 26.65 1.18 -0.87
CA ASP A 171 27.42 0.64 -2.01
C ASP A 171 26.72 -0.54 -2.70
N CYS A 172 25.42 -0.66 -2.46
CA CYS A 172 24.59 -1.75 -2.91
C CYS A 172 24.23 -1.60 -4.38
N ARG A 173 24.63 -2.57 -5.16
CA ARG A 173 24.12 -2.83 -6.51
C ARG A 173 22.89 -3.73 -6.45
N GLU A 174 22.15 -3.65 -5.35
CA GLU A 174 21.02 -4.55 -5.13
C GLU A 174 19.95 -4.40 -6.21
N PRO A 175 19.38 -5.51 -6.64
CA PRO A 175 18.30 -5.50 -7.62
C PRO A 175 17.01 -4.93 -7.03
N ILE A 176 16.17 -4.40 -7.92
CA ILE A 176 14.88 -3.79 -7.59
C ILE A 176 13.81 -4.51 -8.40
N GLY A 177 12.83 -5.08 -7.71
CA GLY A 177 11.66 -5.65 -8.34
C GLY A 177 10.50 -4.64 -8.39
N VAL A 178 9.82 -4.57 -9.52
CA VAL A 178 8.55 -3.86 -9.67
C VAL A 178 7.44 -4.89 -9.80
N LEU A 179 6.43 -4.83 -8.95
CA LEU A 179 5.20 -5.60 -9.12
C LEU A 179 4.45 -5.01 -10.32
N PHE A 180 4.39 -5.77 -11.41
CA PHE A 180 4.09 -5.25 -12.73
C PHE A 180 2.90 -5.94 -13.38
N SER A 181 1.82 -5.22 -13.60
CA SER A 181 0.62 -5.71 -14.29
C SER A 181 0.55 -5.32 -15.77
N GLY A 182 1.48 -4.48 -16.25
CA GLY A 182 1.37 -3.82 -17.55
C GLY A 182 0.28 -2.74 -17.61
N GLY A 183 -0.26 -2.35 -16.44
CA GLY A 183 -1.18 -1.23 -16.30
C GLY A 183 -0.46 0.12 -16.22
N ILE A 184 -1.25 1.20 -16.22
CA ILE A 184 -0.76 2.59 -16.29
C ILE A 184 0.21 2.91 -15.15
N ASP A 185 -0.15 2.58 -13.90
CA ASP A 185 0.62 3.00 -12.73
C ASP A 185 1.93 2.21 -12.59
N SER A 186 1.88 0.89 -12.69
CA SER A 186 3.07 0.05 -12.66
C SER A 186 3.98 0.29 -13.88
N GLY A 187 3.39 0.59 -15.03
CA GLY A 187 4.10 0.97 -16.25
C GLY A 187 4.87 2.28 -16.09
N ALA A 188 4.20 3.33 -15.64
CA ALA A 188 4.83 4.62 -15.39
C ALA A 188 5.96 4.50 -14.35
N LEU A 189 5.73 3.80 -13.25
CA LEU A 189 6.74 3.57 -12.22
C LEU A 189 7.97 2.85 -12.78
N PHE A 190 7.76 1.78 -13.56
CA PHE A 190 8.86 1.04 -14.18
C PHE A 190 9.68 1.94 -15.11
N LEU A 191 9.04 2.71 -15.99
CA LEU A 191 9.72 3.60 -16.93
C LEU A 191 10.48 4.74 -16.22
N VAL A 192 9.89 5.30 -15.16
CA VAL A 192 10.56 6.31 -14.32
C VAL A 192 11.82 5.72 -13.67
N LEU A 193 11.73 4.55 -13.03
CA LEU A 193 12.88 3.91 -12.40
C LEU A 193 13.97 3.53 -13.41
N HIS A 194 13.58 2.99 -14.57
CA HIS A 194 14.50 2.68 -15.65
C HIS A 194 15.27 3.93 -16.12
N HIS A 195 14.55 5.02 -16.38
CA HIS A 195 15.13 6.31 -16.76
C HIS A 195 16.07 6.87 -15.70
N LEU A 196 15.68 6.83 -14.42
CA LEU A 196 16.50 7.31 -13.32
C LEU A 196 17.79 6.51 -13.17
N LEU A 197 17.76 5.18 -13.31
CA LEU A 197 18.96 4.35 -13.28
C LEU A 197 19.93 4.75 -14.40
N LEU A 198 19.43 4.93 -15.62
CA LEU A 198 20.25 5.38 -16.76
C LEU A 198 20.85 6.77 -16.50
N ARG A 199 20.05 7.74 -16.05
CA ARG A 199 20.53 9.10 -15.73
C ARG A 199 21.58 9.14 -14.63
N ARG A 200 21.53 8.18 -13.70
CA ARG A 200 22.53 8.03 -12.63
C ARG A 200 23.78 7.25 -13.07
N GLY A 201 23.88 6.85 -14.34
CA GLY A 201 24.96 5.99 -14.84
C GLY A 201 24.98 4.60 -14.18
N LYS A 202 23.84 4.13 -13.66
CA LYS A 202 23.69 2.80 -13.07
C LYS A 202 23.12 1.83 -14.10
N SER A 203 23.47 0.56 -13.95
CA SER A 203 22.94 -0.48 -14.85
C SER A 203 21.42 -0.64 -14.69
N PRO A 204 20.64 -0.51 -15.76
CA PRO A 204 19.20 -0.81 -15.72
C PRO A 204 18.91 -2.29 -15.47
N ALA A 205 19.90 -3.20 -15.67
CA ALA A 205 19.76 -4.63 -15.37
C ALA A 205 19.49 -4.92 -13.88
N ARG A 206 19.62 -3.93 -13.00
CA ARG A 206 19.16 -3.99 -11.60
C ARG A 206 17.64 -4.05 -11.48
N LEU A 207 16.90 -3.64 -12.52
CA LEU A 207 15.44 -3.56 -12.50
C LEU A 207 14.84 -4.81 -13.13
N LYS A 208 13.80 -5.35 -12.52
CA LYS A 208 12.93 -6.39 -13.11
C LYS A 208 11.47 -6.08 -12.87
N ALA A 209 10.65 -6.35 -13.88
CA ALA A 209 9.21 -6.28 -13.85
C ALA A 209 8.65 -7.68 -13.58
N PHE A 210 8.09 -7.91 -12.41
CA PHE A 210 7.52 -9.19 -12.01
C PHE A 210 6.02 -9.23 -12.24
N THR A 211 5.55 -10.23 -12.97
CA THR A 211 4.12 -10.48 -13.17
C THR A 211 3.76 -11.91 -12.79
N LEU A 212 2.56 -12.09 -12.24
CA LEU A 212 2.03 -13.38 -11.81
C LEU A 212 1.35 -14.10 -12.97
N ASN A 213 1.63 -15.40 -13.09
CA ASN A 213 0.86 -16.33 -13.91
C ASN A 213 0.37 -17.47 -13.02
N VAL A 214 -0.93 -17.60 -12.84
CA VAL A 214 -1.49 -18.73 -12.08
C VAL A 214 -1.73 -19.89 -13.03
N VAL A 215 -1.00 -20.97 -12.82
CA VAL A 215 -1.09 -22.18 -13.64
C VAL A 215 -2.13 -23.16 -13.05
N ALA A 216 -2.91 -23.78 -13.93
CA ALA A 216 -3.84 -24.82 -13.52
C ALA A 216 -3.07 -26.04 -13.00
N ASP A 217 -3.60 -26.68 -11.95
CA ASP A 217 -2.99 -27.90 -11.40
C ASP A 217 -2.99 -29.01 -12.45
N THR A 218 -1.79 -29.46 -12.81
CA THR A 218 -1.58 -30.56 -13.77
C THR A 218 -1.89 -31.95 -13.18
N SER A 219 -2.51 -32.03 -12.00
CA SER A 219 -2.83 -33.30 -11.32
C SER A 219 -3.99 -34.11 -11.92
N SER A 220 -4.59 -33.66 -13.04
CA SER A 220 -5.51 -34.51 -13.82
C SER A 220 -4.78 -35.29 -14.92
N VAL A 221 -3.77 -36.04 -14.56
CA VAL A 221 -3.27 -37.11 -15.42
C VAL A 221 -4.30 -38.26 -15.42
N ARG A 222 -5.32 -38.17 -16.28
CA ARG A 222 -6.08 -39.36 -16.72
C ARG A 222 -5.44 -39.84 -18.00
N ASN A 223 -4.94 -41.05 -17.93
CA ASN A 223 -4.46 -41.90 -19.06
C ASN A 223 -3.21 -41.38 -19.82
N GLY A 224 -2.05 -41.22 -19.17
CA GLY A 224 -0.75 -41.38 -19.87
C GLY A 224 -0.44 -40.46 -21.09
N GLN A 225 -1.32 -39.58 -21.48
CA GLN A 225 -1.10 -38.55 -22.51
C GLN A 225 -1.03 -37.17 -21.85
N VAL A 226 0.18 -36.68 -21.75
CA VAL A 226 0.42 -35.23 -21.54
C VAL A 226 -0.15 -34.52 -22.77
N ARG A 227 -1.40 -34.05 -22.69
CA ARG A 227 -1.87 -33.05 -23.64
C ARG A 227 -1.03 -31.81 -23.38
N SER A 228 -0.24 -31.43 -24.34
CA SER A 228 0.36 -30.11 -24.48
C SER A 228 -0.74 -29.07 -24.75
N ASP A 229 -1.69 -28.93 -23.82
CA ASP A 229 -2.53 -27.75 -23.81
C ASP A 229 -1.60 -26.58 -23.52
N ALA A 230 -1.35 -25.81 -24.56
CA ALA A 230 -0.54 -24.62 -24.53
C ALA A 230 -0.77 -23.88 -23.19
N ARG A 231 0.30 -23.58 -22.44
CA ARG A 231 0.26 -22.75 -21.25
C ARG A 231 -0.67 -21.59 -21.57
N ARG A 232 -1.86 -21.57 -21.00
CA ARG A 232 -2.73 -20.41 -21.09
C ARG A 232 -2.05 -19.31 -20.31
N VAL A 233 -1.40 -18.44 -21.03
CA VAL A 233 -0.78 -17.22 -20.50
C VAL A 233 -1.93 -16.34 -20.03
N GLY A 234 -1.93 -15.97 -18.74
CA GLY A 234 -2.91 -15.06 -18.19
C GLY A 234 -2.92 -13.73 -18.93
N HIS A 235 -4.07 -13.06 -18.95
CA HIS A 235 -4.23 -11.78 -19.65
C HIS A 235 -3.18 -10.75 -19.20
N ASP A 236 -2.89 -10.68 -17.91
CA ASP A 236 -1.94 -9.70 -17.33
C ASP A 236 -0.51 -9.97 -17.81
N VAL A 237 -0.13 -11.25 -17.95
CA VAL A 237 1.17 -11.61 -18.54
C VAL A 237 1.26 -11.16 -20.00
N ALA A 238 0.19 -11.37 -20.78
CA ALA A 238 0.15 -10.93 -22.18
C ALA A 238 0.22 -9.40 -22.29
N GLN A 239 -0.49 -8.69 -21.41
CA GLN A 239 -0.47 -7.22 -21.35
C GLN A 239 0.92 -6.70 -20.91
N ALA A 240 1.53 -7.29 -19.90
CA ALA A 240 2.86 -6.94 -19.43
C ALA A 240 3.93 -7.16 -20.51
N ALA A 241 3.85 -8.31 -21.19
CA ALA A 241 4.75 -8.62 -22.32
C ALA A 241 4.58 -7.65 -23.49
N ARG A 242 3.33 -7.32 -23.83
CA ARG A 242 3.04 -6.33 -24.86
C ARG A 242 3.54 -4.94 -24.49
N PHE A 243 3.29 -4.48 -23.23
CA PHE A 243 3.73 -3.17 -22.76
C PHE A 243 5.24 -2.99 -22.90
N LEU A 244 6.02 -3.94 -22.38
CA LEU A 244 7.47 -3.87 -22.46
C LEU A 244 8.01 -4.17 -23.85
N GLY A 245 7.33 -5.00 -24.62
CA GLY A 245 7.70 -5.32 -26.01
C GLY A 245 7.57 -4.13 -26.95
N GLU A 246 6.52 -3.31 -26.82
CA GLU A 246 6.33 -2.08 -27.62
C GLU A 246 7.42 -1.02 -27.36
N LEU A 247 8.19 -1.17 -26.27
CA LEU A 247 9.28 -0.28 -25.85
C LEU A 247 10.68 -0.91 -25.97
N ASP A 248 10.79 -2.09 -26.57
CA ASP A 248 12.02 -2.89 -26.63
C ASP A 248 12.63 -3.23 -25.25
N LEU A 249 11.79 -3.26 -24.21
CA LEU A 249 12.17 -3.54 -22.82
C LEU A 249 11.75 -4.96 -22.35
N GLY A 250 11.40 -5.86 -23.27
CA GLY A 250 10.92 -7.21 -22.96
C GLY A 250 11.86 -8.05 -22.10
N LEU A 251 13.17 -7.79 -22.15
CA LEU A 251 14.19 -8.49 -21.33
C LEU A 251 14.04 -8.24 -19.81
N PHE A 252 13.31 -7.21 -19.43
CA PHE A 252 13.06 -6.88 -18.01
C PHE A 252 11.89 -7.66 -17.43
N LEU A 253 11.03 -8.25 -18.26
CA LEU A 253 9.89 -9.02 -17.78
C LEU A 253 10.31 -10.36 -17.20
N GLU A 254 9.81 -10.63 -16.01
CA GLU A 254 9.95 -11.90 -15.33
C GLU A 254 8.57 -12.43 -14.94
N VAL A 255 8.18 -13.53 -15.53
CA VAL A 255 6.90 -14.19 -15.22
C VAL A 255 7.13 -15.21 -14.11
N ILE A 256 6.35 -15.09 -13.05
CA ILE A 256 6.34 -15.99 -11.90
C ILE A 256 5.12 -16.92 -12.04
N ASP A 257 5.38 -18.15 -12.41
CA ASP A 257 4.36 -19.20 -12.45
C ASP A 257 4.08 -19.74 -11.04
N VAL A 258 2.82 -19.68 -10.60
CA VAL A 258 2.38 -20.17 -9.29
C VAL A 258 1.21 -21.16 -9.48
N PRO A 259 1.25 -22.35 -8.90
CA PRO A 259 0.11 -23.28 -8.90
C PRO A 259 -1.11 -22.65 -8.21
N GLY A 260 -2.31 -22.88 -8.76
CA GLY A 260 -3.55 -22.38 -8.16
C GLY A 260 -3.79 -22.90 -6.73
N THR A 261 -3.26 -24.05 -6.38
CA THR A 261 -3.29 -24.64 -5.03
C THR A 261 -2.45 -23.88 -3.99
N GLU A 262 -1.53 -23.02 -4.41
CA GLU A 262 -0.74 -22.19 -3.50
C GLU A 262 -1.45 -20.89 -3.10
N LEU A 263 -2.59 -20.60 -3.71
CA LEU A 263 -3.40 -19.42 -3.37
C LEU A 263 -4.16 -19.68 -2.06
N ASN A 264 -3.76 -19.02 -0.98
CA ASN A 264 -4.31 -19.24 0.36
C ASN A 264 -5.01 -18.00 0.90
N VAL A 265 -6.34 -17.98 0.79
CA VAL A 265 -7.19 -16.87 1.24
C VAL A 265 -7.12 -16.66 2.75
N ALA A 266 -7.17 -17.72 3.55
CA ALA A 266 -7.17 -17.61 5.01
C ALA A 266 -5.85 -17.01 5.53
N GLU A 267 -4.73 -17.42 4.94
CA GLU A 267 -3.44 -16.86 5.27
C GLU A 267 -3.32 -15.41 4.81
N THR A 268 -3.85 -15.09 3.62
CA THR A 268 -3.88 -13.72 3.12
C THR A 268 -4.61 -12.80 4.09
N ILE A 269 -5.80 -13.18 4.57
CA ILE A 269 -6.59 -12.43 5.55
C ILE A 269 -5.75 -12.14 6.81
N ARG A 270 -4.99 -13.12 7.29
CA ARG A 270 -4.09 -12.93 8.44
C ARG A 270 -2.94 -11.99 8.14
N VAL A 271 -2.36 -12.06 6.93
CA VAL A 271 -1.25 -11.20 6.51
C VAL A 271 -1.69 -9.74 6.41
N ILE A 272 -2.85 -9.49 5.79
CA ILE A 272 -3.32 -8.12 5.56
C ILE A 272 -4.16 -7.56 6.70
N GLU A 273 -4.62 -8.39 7.62
CA GLU A 273 -5.52 -8.03 8.73
C GLU A 273 -6.77 -7.27 8.25
N ASP A 274 -7.31 -7.68 7.12
CA ASP A 274 -8.51 -7.13 6.50
C ASP A 274 -9.41 -8.27 5.95
N TYR A 275 -10.69 -7.98 5.79
CA TYR A 275 -11.70 -8.93 5.33
C TYR A 275 -12.52 -8.43 4.14
N LYS A 276 -12.20 -7.27 3.58
CA LYS A 276 -12.92 -6.77 2.41
C LYS A 276 -12.63 -7.64 1.18
N PRO A 277 -13.67 -8.09 0.46
CA PRO A 277 -13.49 -9.04 -0.63
C PRO A 277 -12.47 -8.59 -1.69
N LEU A 278 -12.52 -7.33 -2.13
CA LEU A 278 -11.60 -6.82 -3.15
C LEU A 278 -10.15 -6.75 -2.66
N ASP A 279 -9.94 -6.41 -1.39
CA ASP A 279 -8.60 -6.32 -0.81
C ASP A 279 -8.02 -7.73 -0.59
N VAL A 280 -8.85 -8.68 -0.11
CA VAL A 280 -8.47 -10.10 0.02
C VAL A 280 -8.10 -10.69 -1.34
N GLN A 281 -8.91 -10.47 -2.38
CA GLN A 281 -8.63 -10.96 -3.73
C GLN A 281 -7.30 -10.45 -4.27
N SER A 282 -7.08 -9.14 -4.22
CA SER A 282 -5.85 -8.52 -4.73
C SER A 282 -4.62 -8.96 -3.93
N ALA A 283 -4.72 -8.97 -2.61
CA ALA A 283 -3.64 -9.38 -1.73
C ALA A 283 -3.28 -10.87 -1.85
N THR A 284 -4.25 -11.75 -2.14
CA THR A 284 -3.97 -13.17 -2.38
C THR A 284 -3.06 -13.36 -3.59
N MET A 285 -3.34 -12.64 -4.67
CA MET A 285 -2.49 -12.67 -5.86
C MET A 285 -1.11 -12.05 -5.60
N ALA A 286 -1.06 -10.94 -4.90
CA ALA A 286 0.20 -10.28 -4.55
C ALA A 286 1.06 -11.13 -3.61
N LEU A 287 0.46 -11.82 -2.63
CA LEU A 287 1.16 -12.72 -1.72
C LEU A 287 1.76 -13.91 -2.46
N ALA A 288 1.00 -14.50 -3.39
CA ALA A 288 1.48 -15.58 -4.25
C ALA A 288 2.66 -15.12 -5.12
N LEU A 289 2.55 -13.94 -5.75
CA LEU A 289 3.64 -13.35 -6.53
C LEU A 289 4.88 -13.12 -5.67
N CYS A 290 4.75 -12.48 -4.51
CA CYS A 290 5.87 -12.20 -3.61
C CYS A 290 6.56 -13.48 -3.12
N ARG A 291 5.82 -14.56 -2.85
CA ARG A 291 6.38 -15.88 -2.51
C ARG A 291 7.16 -16.49 -3.66
N GLY A 292 6.59 -16.48 -4.85
CA GLY A 292 7.28 -16.99 -6.02
C GLY A 292 8.56 -16.20 -6.33
N ILE A 293 8.53 -14.88 -6.16
CA ILE A 293 9.74 -14.04 -6.25
C ILE A 293 10.76 -14.47 -5.18
N ARG A 294 10.35 -14.63 -3.92
CA ARG A 294 11.25 -15.01 -2.83
C ARG A 294 11.88 -16.38 -3.04
N GLN A 295 11.11 -17.36 -3.54
CA GLN A 295 11.62 -18.70 -3.87
C GLN A 295 12.66 -18.64 -4.99
N ARG A 296 12.44 -17.83 -6.02
CA ARG A 296 13.31 -17.74 -7.18
C ARG A 296 14.52 -16.83 -6.96
N TYR A 297 14.34 -15.78 -6.13
CA TYR A 297 15.33 -14.74 -5.82
C TYR A 297 15.46 -14.55 -4.31
N PRO A 298 16.06 -15.50 -3.58
CA PRO A 298 16.08 -15.50 -2.11
C PRO A 298 16.82 -14.30 -1.52
N ASP A 299 17.78 -13.74 -2.24
CA ASP A 299 18.63 -12.63 -1.76
C ASP A 299 18.10 -11.25 -2.14
N TRP A 300 17.02 -11.16 -2.93
CA TRP A 300 16.46 -9.87 -3.31
C TRP A 300 15.80 -9.18 -2.13
N LYS A 301 16.00 -7.87 -2.02
CA LYS A 301 15.57 -7.12 -0.86
C LYS A 301 14.44 -6.14 -1.17
N TYR A 302 14.50 -5.48 -2.31
CA TYR A 302 13.61 -4.35 -2.62
C TYR A 302 12.54 -4.72 -3.63
N LEU A 303 11.27 -4.46 -3.25
CA LEU A 303 10.12 -4.48 -4.15
C LEU A 303 9.43 -3.11 -4.12
N THR A 304 8.91 -2.69 -5.27
CA THR A 304 8.08 -1.50 -5.39
C THR A 304 6.84 -1.80 -6.22
N ASP A 305 5.81 -1.00 -6.04
CA ASP A 305 4.50 -1.20 -6.63
C ASP A 305 3.88 0.10 -7.15
N GLY A 306 2.87 -0.04 -8.00
CA GLY A 306 2.10 1.07 -8.57
C GLY A 306 0.86 1.46 -7.77
N ASP A 307 0.68 0.89 -6.57
CA ASP A 307 -0.51 1.15 -5.77
C ASP A 307 -0.55 2.59 -5.23
N GLY A 308 -1.73 3.16 -5.23
CA GLY A 308 -1.96 4.57 -4.93
C GLY A 308 -2.15 5.45 -6.19
N GLY A 309 -1.77 4.97 -7.37
CA GLY A 309 -1.98 5.71 -8.62
C GLY A 309 -3.46 5.89 -8.97
N ASP A 310 -4.27 4.85 -8.78
CA ASP A 310 -5.73 4.92 -8.94
C ASP A 310 -6.35 5.92 -7.94
N GLU A 311 -5.91 5.87 -6.71
CA GLU A 311 -6.34 6.76 -5.63
C GLU A 311 -6.00 8.22 -5.94
N ASN A 312 -4.80 8.48 -6.42
CA ASN A 312 -4.33 9.80 -6.78
C ASN A 312 -5.13 10.41 -7.91
N LEU A 313 -5.38 9.65 -8.97
CA LEU A 313 -6.06 10.14 -10.18
C LEU A 313 -7.56 9.82 -10.18
N LYS A 314 -8.10 9.39 -9.04
CA LYS A 314 -9.54 9.17 -8.80
C LYS A 314 -10.19 8.19 -9.78
N ASP A 315 -9.37 7.22 -10.26
CA ASP A 315 -9.78 6.22 -11.24
C ASP A 315 -10.52 5.04 -10.58
N TYR A 316 -11.76 5.30 -10.16
CA TYR A 316 -12.61 4.33 -9.48
C TYR A 316 -13.76 3.89 -10.35
N PRO A 317 -14.15 2.60 -10.29
CA PRO A 317 -15.34 2.11 -10.97
C PRO A 317 -16.61 2.60 -10.23
N ILE A 318 -17.01 3.83 -10.50
CA ILE A 318 -18.16 4.48 -9.86
C ILE A 318 -19.44 3.69 -10.15
N GLU A 319 -19.57 3.15 -11.36
CA GLU A 319 -20.74 2.38 -11.80
C GLU A 319 -20.92 1.07 -11.02
N ASP A 320 -19.82 0.46 -10.61
CA ASP A 320 -19.82 -0.81 -9.87
C ASP A 320 -20.03 -0.63 -8.37
N ASN A 321 -20.07 0.62 -7.90
CA ASN A 321 -20.17 0.91 -6.48
C ASN A 321 -21.31 1.90 -6.18
N PRO A 322 -22.47 1.41 -5.71
CA PRO A 322 -23.65 2.23 -5.48
C PRO A 322 -23.46 3.34 -4.43
N GLU A 323 -22.43 3.25 -3.59
CA GLU A 323 -22.11 4.28 -2.59
C GLU A 323 -21.31 5.43 -3.17
N LEU A 324 -20.77 5.29 -4.39
CA LEU A 324 -19.98 6.31 -5.05
C LEU A 324 -20.78 7.08 -6.09
N THR A 325 -20.52 8.36 -6.13
CA THR A 325 -20.96 9.25 -7.20
C THR A 325 -19.76 10.06 -7.67
N ILE A 326 -19.77 10.55 -8.90
CA ILE A 326 -18.74 11.46 -9.39
C ILE A 326 -18.57 12.66 -8.45
N ARG A 327 -19.67 13.15 -7.86
CA ARG A 327 -19.63 14.26 -6.90
C ARG A 327 -18.92 13.88 -5.60
N SER A 328 -19.18 12.71 -5.05
CA SER A 328 -18.48 12.26 -3.83
C SER A 328 -16.99 12.04 -4.08
N VAL A 329 -16.62 11.49 -5.24
CA VAL A 329 -15.23 11.24 -5.63
C VAL A 329 -14.47 12.56 -5.86
N LEU A 330 -15.03 13.50 -6.58
CA LEU A 330 -14.34 14.76 -6.91
C LEU A 330 -14.37 15.80 -5.79
N ASN A 331 -15.38 15.82 -4.92
CA ASN A 331 -15.45 16.79 -3.82
C ASN A 331 -14.62 16.42 -2.59
N ASN A 332 -14.34 15.14 -2.37
CA ASN A 332 -13.60 14.71 -1.20
C ASN A 332 -12.11 14.51 -1.51
N SER A 333 -11.26 15.30 -0.86
CA SER A 333 -9.82 15.06 -0.86
C SER A 333 -9.49 13.82 -0.06
N LEU A 334 -8.47 13.09 -0.49
CA LEU A 334 -7.94 11.91 0.21
C LEU A 334 -8.98 10.82 0.53
N LEU A 335 -10.15 10.86 -0.13
CA LEU A 335 -11.29 9.98 0.15
C LEU A 335 -10.89 8.51 0.27
N TYR A 336 -10.13 8.02 -0.69
CA TYR A 336 -9.73 6.62 -0.75
C TYR A 336 -8.37 6.36 -0.11
N GLN A 337 -7.55 7.36 -0.02
CA GLN A 337 -6.24 7.24 0.61
C GLN A 337 -6.39 7.03 2.12
N GLU A 338 -7.25 7.80 2.76
CA GLU A 338 -7.46 7.75 4.20
C GLU A 338 -8.68 6.92 4.63
N GLY A 339 -9.48 6.44 3.69
CA GLY A 339 -10.66 5.65 3.97
C GLY A 339 -11.83 6.42 4.59
N TRP A 340 -11.90 7.73 4.39
CA TRP A 340 -12.97 8.58 4.94
C TRP A 340 -14.14 8.75 3.97
N GLY A 341 -15.34 8.83 4.50
CA GLY A 341 -16.51 9.36 3.78
C GLY A 341 -17.42 8.33 3.13
N VAL A 342 -17.03 7.05 3.00
CA VAL A 342 -17.86 5.98 2.44
C VAL A 342 -18.24 4.98 3.53
N ALA A 343 -19.50 4.57 3.61
CA ALA A 343 -19.99 3.68 4.68
C ALA A 343 -19.26 2.33 4.72
N ALA A 344 -19.00 1.74 3.56
CA ALA A 344 -18.21 0.49 3.43
C ALA A 344 -16.76 0.65 3.94
N ILE A 345 -16.19 1.83 3.82
CA ILE A 345 -14.85 2.12 4.33
C ILE A 345 -14.88 2.32 5.86
N LYS A 346 -15.98 2.87 6.41
CA LYS A 346 -16.13 3.01 7.87
C LYS A 346 -16.10 1.66 8.60
N HIS A 347 -16.64 0.61 8.01
CA HIS A 347 -16.58 -0.73 8.61
C HIS A 347 -15.16 -1.28 8.70
N SER A 348 -14.29 -0.93 7.76
CA SER A 348 -12.89 -1.34 7.82
C SER A 348 -12.07 -0.55 8.84
N LEU A 349 -12.56 0.60 9.32
CA LEU A 349 -11.94 1.33 10.41
C LEU A 349 -11.93 0.55 11.73
N THR A 350 -12.71 -0.52 11.86
CA THR A 350 -12.69 -1.39 13.02
C THR A 350 -11.37 -2.17 13.13
N TYR A 351 -10.82 -2.60 11.99
CA TYR A 351 -9.60 -3.42 11.95
C TYR A 351 -8.46 -2.72 11.18
N SER A 352 -8.65 -2.43 9.92
CA SER A 352 -7.64 -1.84 9.03
C SER A 352 -7.69 -0.32 8.92
N GLY A 353 -8.56 0.34 9.66
CA GLY A 353 -8.96 1.72 9.56
C GLY A 353 -7.90 2.72 9.15
N GLY A 354 -8.09 3.35 8.00
CA GLY A 354 -7.16 4.35 7.46
C GLY A 354 -5.85 3.78 6.90
N GLN A 355 -5.74 2.47 6.68
CA GLN A 355 -4.65 1.94 5.85
C GLN A 355 -4.91 2.27 4.39
N SER A 356 -3.85 2.60 3.65
CA SER A 356 -3.95 2.68 2.20
C SER A 356 -4.28 1.31 1.61
N ARG A 357 -5.03 1.30 0.53
CA ARG A 357 -5.28 0.06 -0.21
C ARG A 357 -3.98 -0.57 -0.73
N GLY A 358 -3.03 0.27 -1.15
CA GLY A 358 -1.73 -0.19 -1.58
C GLY A 358 -0.98 -0.94 -0.48
N HIS A 359 -1.00 -0.44 0.77
CA HIS A 359 -0.39 -1.18 1.88
C HIS A 359 -1.03 -2.56 2.05
N ILE A 360 -2.37 -2.64 2.04
CA ILE A 360 -3.09 -3.89 2.24
C ILE A 360 -2.82 -4.86 1.08
N ARG A 361 -2.86 -4.38 -0.17
CA ARG A 361 -2.84 -5.23 -1.35
C ARG A 361 -1.45 -5.72 -1.73
N THR A 362 -0.42 -4.90 -1.56
CA THR A 362 0.94 -5.21 -2.01
C THR A 362 2.01 -5.09 -0.94
N ALA A 363 2.06 -4.00 -0.19
CA ALA A 363 3.13 -3.78 0.78
C ALA A 363 3.12 -4.79 1.94
N ALA A 364 1.94 -5.14 2.50
CA ALA A 364 1.83 -6.15 3.55
C ALA A 364 2.21 -7.56 3.05
N PRO A 365 1.74 -8.05 1.87
CA PRO A 365 2.24 -9.26 1.23
C PRO A 365 3.75 -9.28 0.99
N ALA A 366 4.32 -8.19 0.48
CA ALA A 366 5.76 -8.08 0.25
C ALA A 366 6.56 -8.20 1.56
N ARG A 367 6.15 -7.52 2.62
CA ARG A 367 6.78 -7.60 3.94
C ARG A 367 6.66 -8.98 4.57
N ALA A 368 5.51 -9.65 4.44
CA ALA A 368 5.32 -11.01 4.92
C ALA A 368 6.28 -12.00 4.25
N CYS A 369 6.76 -11.68 3.04
CA CYS A 369 7.79 -12.43 2.32
C CYS A 369 9.22 -11.91 2.57
N GLY A 370 9.43 -10.98 3.51
CA GLY A 370 10.74 -10.44 3.89
C GLY A 370 11.31 -9.42 2.91
N PHE A 371 10.47 -8.76 2.11
CA PHE A 371 10.90 -7.67 1.24
C PHE A 371 10.73 -6.30 1.92
N ALA A 372 11.64 -5.39 1.63
CA ALA A 372 11.47 -3.98 1.89
C ALA A 372 10.62 -3.37 0.76
N GLY A 373 9.36 -3.09 1.05
CA GLY A 373 8.41 -2.52 0.10
C GLY A 373 8.53 -0.99 0.01
N PHE A 374 8.30 -0.45 -1.19
CA PHE A 374 8.23 0.98 -1.43
C PHE A 374 7.10 1.32 -2.39
N SER A 375 6.13 2.11 -1.92
CA SER A 375 4.94 2.53 -2.68
C SER A 375 4.99 4.04 -2.93
N PRO A 376 5.67 4.53 -3.97
CA PRO A 376 5.93 5.95 -4.16
C PRO A 376 4.68 6.79 -4.39
N TYR A 377 3.62 6.24 -4.96
CA TYR A 377 2.35 6.94 -5.14
C TYR A 377 1.65 7.28 -3.81
N ALA A 378 1.98 6.58 -2.73
CA ALA A 378 1.47 6.86 -1.38
C ALA A 378 2.27 7.92 -0.61
N LEU A 379 3.27 8.54 -1.23
CA LEU A 379 4.06 9.60 -0.59
C LEU A 379 3.30 10.94 -0.59
N PRO A 380 3.38 11.70 0.50
CA PRO A 380 2.64 12.96 0.63
C PRO A 380 2.87 13.94 -0.52
N ASN A 381 4.09 14.06 -1.03
CA ASN A 381 4.39 14.98 -2.12
C ASN A 381 3.72 14.58 -3.44
N VAL A 382 3.64 13.27 -3.73
CA VAL A 382 2.94 12.76 -4.92
C VAL A 382 1.43 12.93 -4.79
N ILE A 383 0.89 12.66 -3.60
CA ILE A 383 -0.53 12.90 -3.28
C ILE A 383 -0.86 14.40 -3.43
N GLU A 384 0.00 15.29 -2.94
CA GLU A 384 -0.19 16.75 -3.05
C GLU A 384 -0.17 17.23 -4.50
N ALA A 385 0.70 16.66 -5.35
CA ALA A 385 0.69 16.95 -6.78
C ALA A 385 -0.64 16.52 -7.43
N ALA A 386 -1.13 15.32 -7.09
CA ALA A 386 -2.39 14.80 -7.60
C ALA A 386 -3.61 15.61 -7.13
N GLU A 387 -3.70 15.95 -5.84
CA GLU A 387 -4.81 16.76 -5.32
C GLU A 387 -4.78 18.19 -5.88
N GLY A 388 -3.64 18.67 -6.38
CA GLY A 388 -3.50 19.92 -7.10
C GLY A 388 -4.22 19.97 -8.45
N ILE A 389 -4.62 18.82 -9.01
CA ILE A 389 -5.27 18.73 -10.32
C ILE A 389 -6.71 19.23 -10.24
N PRO A 390 -7.15 20.13 -11.16
CA PRO A 390 -8.51 20.67 -11.17
C PRO A 390 -9.49 19.69 -11.85
N PHE A 391 -9.70 18.52 -11.24
CA PHE A 391 -10.51 17.43 -11.81
C PHE A 391 -11.91 17.87 -12.24
N ILE A 392 -12.57 18.76 -11.47
CA ILE A 392 -13.92 19.21 -11.79
C ILE A 392 -13.95 19.98 -13.10
N GLU A 393 -12.99 20.89 -13.31
CA GLU A 393 -12.89 21.68 -14.55
C GLU A 393 -12.55 20.81 -15.75
N LEU A 394 -11.68 19.80 -15.57
CA LEU A 394 -11.24 18.90 -16.63
C LEU A 394 -12.31 17.91 -17.06
N THR A 395 -13.18 17.50 -16.14
CA THR A 395 -14.16 16.43 -16.39
C THR A 395 -15.58 16.92 -16.58
N ASP A 396 -15.89 18.12 -16.10
CA ASP A 396 -17.28 18.64 -16.06
C ASP A 396 -18.27 17.63 -15.43
N TRP A 397 -17.82 16.98 -14.35
CA TRP A 397 -18.57 15.95 -13.62
C TRP A 397 -18.91 14.69 -14.43
N ASP A 398 -18.24 14.45 -15.56
CA ASP A 398 -18.39 13.27 -16.38
C ASP A 398 -17.38 12.19 -15.97
N HIS A 399 -17.86 11.03 -15.56
CA HIS A 399 -16.99 9.94 -15.12
C HIS A 399 -16.24 9.26 -16.28
N SER A 400 -16.78 9.25 -17.50
CA SER A 400 -16.09 8.71 -18.66
C SER A 400 -14.86 9.56 -19.02
N ARG A 401 -15.00 10.89 -18.90
CA ARG A 401 -13.87 11.81 -19.04
C ARG A 401 -12.84 11.60 -17.92
N LEU A 402 -13.30 11.33 -16.68
CA LEU A 402 -12.39 11.06 -15.57
C LEU A 402 -11.50 9.84 -15.83
N TYR A 403 -12.05 8.76 -16.38
CA TYR A 403 -11.26 7.56 -16.69
C TYR A 403 -10.28 7.79 -17.85
N ALA A 404 -10.68 8.51 -18.89
CA ALA A 404 -9.78 8.88 -19.98
C ALA A 404 -8.64 9.79 -19.52
N LEU A 405 -8.94 10.70 -18.57
CA LEU A 405 -8.00 11.72 -18.08
C LEU A 405 -6.75 11.08 -17.44
N LYS A 406 -6.90 9.99 -16.68
CA LYS A 406 -5.77 9.30 -16.07
C LYS A 406 -4.72 8.87 -17.10
N GLY A 407 -5.14 8.20 -18.16
CA GLY A 407 -4.26 7.76 -19.23
C GLY A 407 -3.49 8.93 -19.86
N GLU A 408 -4.21 10.02 -20.17
CA GLU A 408 -3.62 11.21 -20.77
C GLU A 408 -2.59 11.90 -19.86
N ILE A 409 -2.92 12.10 -18.60
CA ILE A 409 -2.00 12.73 -17.61
C ILE A 409 -0.73 11.90 -17.47
N VAL A 410 -0.87 10.60 -17.25
CA VAL A 410 0.29 9.74 -16.99
C VAL A 410 1.17 9.59 -18.23
N ARG A 411 0.58 9.39 -19.40
CA ARG A 411 1.31 9.29 -20.67
C ARG A 411 2.14 10.54 -20.94
N ARG A 412 1.52 11.72 -20.85
CA ARG A 412 2.20 13.02 -21.08
C ARG A 412 3.30 13.24 -20.04
N GLY A 413 3.06 12.90 -18.79
CA GLY A 413 4.05 13.01 -17.74
C GLY A 413 5.24 12.08 -17.91
N VAL A 414 5.00 10.82 -18.30
CA VAL A 414 6.08 9.87 -18.61
C VAL A 414 6.90 10.35 -19.79
N GLU A 415 6.26 10.83 -20.87
CA GLU A 415 6.95 11.38 -22.02
C GLU A 415 7.80 12.60 -21.65
N ALA A 416 7.26 13.52 -20.86
CA ALA A 416 8.00 14.70 -20.39
C ALA A 416 9.23 14.35 -19.54
N VAL A 417 9.13 13.32 -18.69
CA VAL A 417 10.20 12.92 -17.77
C VAL A 417 11.24 12.01 -18.43
N THR A 418 10.78 11.06 -19.25
CA THR A 418 11.62 9.98 -19.77
C THR A 418 11.95 10.08 -21.25
N GLY A 419 11.19 10.86 -22.00
CA GLY A 419 11.25 10.91 -23.46
C GLY A 419 10.60 9.71 -24.17
N LEU A 420 9.95 8.81 -23.43
CA LEU A 420 9.32 7.60 -23.97
C LEU A 420 7.81 7.78 -24.06
N THR A 421 7.21 7.38 -25.17
CA THR A 421 5.76 7.34 -25.33
C THR A 421 5.23 6.04 -24.71
N MET A 422 4.60 6.15 -23.56
CA MET A 422 4.08 5.01 -22.81
C MET A 422 2.84 4.41 -23.48
N PRO A 423 2.80 3.07 -23.70
CA PRO A 423 1.59 2.39 -24.17
C PRO A 423 0.48 2.47 -23.11
N ILE A 424 -0.76 2.65 -23.55
CA ILE A 424 -1.95 2.62 -22.69
C ILE A 424 -2.90 1.55 -23.21
N PHE A 425 -3.30 0.66 -22.32
CA PHE A 425 -4.26 -0.39 -22.60
C PHE A 425 -5.52 -0.21 -21.78
N GLU A 426 -6.62 -0.77 -22.28
CA GLU A 426 -7.89 -0.79 -21.56
C GLU A 426 -7.72 -1.45 -20.19
N LYS A 427 -8.20 -0.77 -19.14
CA LYS A 427 -8.06 -1.22 -17.76
C LYS A 427 -8.86 -2.48 -17.51
N ARG A 428 -8.19 -3.51 -16.98
CA ARG A 428 -8.82 -4.68 -16.36
C ARG A 428 -8.35 -4.82 -14.93
N ARG A 429 -9.19 -5.38 -14.07
CA ARG A 429 -8.82 -5.60 -12.67
C ARG A 429 -7.77 -6.72 -12.58
N PHE A 430 -6.63 -6.45 -11.99
CA PHE A 430 -5.49 -7.37 -11.81
C PHE A 430 -5.94 -8.78 -11.36
N GLN A 431 -6.75 -8.88 -10.32
CA GLN A 431 -7.18 -10.17 -9.78
C GLN A 431 -7.99 -11.04 -10.76
N ARG A 432 -8.59 -10.47 -11.80
CA ARG A 432 -9.32 -11.20 -12.86
C ARG A 432 -8.47 -11.52 -14.08
N GLY A 433 -7.32 -10.89 -14.21
CA GLY A 433 -6.42 -11.07 -15.35
C GLY A 433 -5.45 -12.25 -15.18
N VAL A 434 -5.20 -12.69 -13.95
CA VAL A 434 -4.18 -13.71 -13.61
C VAL A 434 -4.74 -15.13 -13.52
N VAL A 435 -6.07 -15.31 -13.36
CA VAL A 435 -6.71 -16.63 -13.14
C VAL A 435 -7.86 -16.84 -14.11
N ASP A 436 -8.16 -18.11 -14.42
CA ASP A 436 -9.41 -18.48 -15.10
C ASP A 436 -10.62 -18.07 -14.26
N ALA A 437 -11.65 -17.53 -14.90
CA ALA A 437 -12.87 -17.02 -14.24
C ALA A 437 -13.53 -18.07 -13.32
N SER A 438 -13.60 -19.33 -13.76
CA SER A 438 -14.20 -20.41 -12.96
C SER A 438 -13.36 -20.78 -11.74
N HIS A 439 -12.05 -20.67 -11.80
CA HIS A 439 -11.14 -20.87 -10.68
C HIS A 439 -11.23 -19.69 -9.70
N PHE A 440 -11.26 -18.47 -10.24
CA PHE A 440 -11.44 -17.26 -9.44
C PHE A 440 -12.73 -17.28 -8.62
N GLU A 441 -13.86 -17.62 -9.26
CA GLU A 441 -15.15 -17.72 -8.57
C GLU A 441 -15.16 -18.76 -7.46
N ARG A 442 -14.50 -19.91 -7.68
CA ARG A 442 -14.39 -20.95 -6.62
C ARG A 442 -13.50 -20.50 -5.46
N LEU A 443 -12.37 -19.88 -5.75
CA LEU A 443 -11.41 -19.45 -4.74
C LEU A 443 -11.98 -18.34 -3.85
N PHE A 444 -12.77 -17.45 -4.43
CA PHE A 444 -13.33 -16.28 -3.76
C PHE A 444 -14.86 -16.38 -3.61
N ALA A 445 -15.38 -17.59 -3.46
CA ALA A 445 -16.82 -17.84 -3.27
C ALA A 445 -17.39 -17.34 -1.93
N HIS A 446 -16.55 -16.86 -1.03
CA HIS A 446 -16.93 -16.44 0.31
C HIS A 446 -17.51 -15.02 0.34
N SER A 447 -18.50 -14.84 1.21
CA SER A 447 -19.05 -13.51 1.50
C SER A 447 -18.10 -12.68 2.39
N GLU A 448 -18.32 -11.38 2.47
CA GLU A 448 -17.60 -10.51 3.40
C GLU A 448 -17.77 -10.98 4.86
N ALA A 449 -18.96 -11.46 5.22
CA ALA A 449 -19.22 -12.02 6.55
C ALA A 449 -18.38 -13.28 6.83
N ASP A 450 -18.11 -14.11 5.81
CA ASP A 450 -17.23 -15.26 5.93
C ASP A 450 -15.79 -14.82 6.16
N TYR A 451 -15.30 -13.89 5.38
CA TYR A 451 -13.94 -13.33 5.54
C TYR A 451 -13.76 -12.68 6.91
N ARG A 452 -14.77 -11.96 7.40
CA ARG A 452 -14.75 -11.39 8.75
C ARG A 452 -14.67 -12.48 9.83
N ARG A 453 -15.40 -13.60 9.68
CA ARG A 453 -15.26 -14.74 10.60
C ARG A 453 -13.86 -15.35 10.56
N MET A 454 -13.28 -15.51 9.37
CA MET A 454 -11.90 -16.00 9.20
C MET A 454 -10.90 -15.10 9.92
N LEU A 455 -11.02 -13.77 9.76
CA LEU A 455 -10.16 -12.81 10.45
C LEU A 455 -10.29 -12.92 11.97
N THR A 456 -11.52 -12.98 12.50
CA THR A 456 -11.77 -13.12 13.93
C THR A 456 -11.17 -14.42 14.48
N ALA A 457 -11.34 -15.53 13.75
CA ALA A 457 -10.79 -16.84 14.11
C ALA A 457 -9.25 -16.82 14.11
N ALA A 458 -8.61 -16.10 13.18
CA ALA A 458 -7.16 -15.99 13.13
C ALA A 458 -6.56 -15.38 14.41
N PHE A 459 -7.28 -14.49 15.09
CA PHE A 459 -6.84 -13.90 16.35
C PHE A 459 -7.21 -14.72 17.59
N ALA A 460 -8.17 -15.65 17.48
CA ALA A 460 -8.55 -16.52 18.60
C ALA A 460 -7.56 -17.67 18.82
N THR A 461 -6.88 -18.10 17.77
CA THR A 461 -5.98 -19.28 17.74
C THR A 461 -4.49 -18.93 17.90
N THR A 462 -4.14 -17.68 17.76
CA THR A 462 -2.79 -17.19 18.01
C THR A 462 -2.63 -16.75 19.45
#